data_88c6567a3e85b11cfffe222992f0ce63
#
_entry.id   88c6567a3e85b11cfffe222992f0ce63
#
_cell.length_a   1.000
_cell.length_b   1.000
_cell.length_c   1.000
_cell.angle_alpha   90.00
_cell.angle_beta   90.00
_cell.angle_gamma   90.00
#
_symmetry.space_group_name_H-M   'P 1'
#
loop_
_entity.id
_entity.type
_entity.pdbx_description
1 polymer ?
#
loop_
_entity_poly.entity_id
_entity_poly.type
_entity_poly.pdbx_seq_one_letter_code
_entity_poly.pdbx_strand_id
1 'polypeptide(L)'
;DYNEDKTFRNALSAAREAQNSSSDGFMVLFDEAWRAQTSDQEEDKLWRIFHNMEQKDLFPAKSSDDEILAILANEAETAIDNTENIIRKRIDQLGVAQPNVQKLQNGRILVELPGVDDRERARKQLKSTANLEFWETYFNDEVIGKLSEANTAIGKSLNPELFAEDAAPDSTLTIEQRQAKNPLFASFQMELSRRSAIVGYAQVSDTNRVNDLLKRTEAKAAIGANLRLLWDAKPTSNIASLYAIKDESGKGRAVLTGKSIVDARVSYDEIGDVVVSMTMDSEGAAIWGTLTEKCASENNRAVAVV
;
A
#
# COMPACT_ATOMS: atom_id res chain seq x y z
N ASP A 1 -9.54 -12.96 -5.21
CA ASP A 1 -8.21 -12.36 -5.44
C ASP A 1 -7.57 -13.03 -6.66
N TYR A 2 -7.41 -12.30 -7.76
CA TYR A 2 -6.88 -12.83 -9.04
C TYR A 2 -5.51 -13.53 -8.89
N ASN A 3 -4.79 -13.23 -7.83
CA ASN A 3 -3.47 -13.78 -7.53
C ASN A 3 -3.52 -15.17 -6.87
N GLU A 4 -4.68 -15.70 -6.52
CA GLU A 4 -4.78 -17.03 -5.89
C GLU A 4 -4.93 -18.15 -6.91
N ASP A 5 -5.46 -17.85 -8.10
CA ASP A 5 -5.60 -18.85 -9.16
C ASP A 5 -4.24 -19.20 -9.79
N LYS A 6 -3.86 -20.48 -9.71
CA LYS A 6 -2.57 -20.97 -10.22
C LYS A 6 -2.48 -20.93 -11.73
N THR A 7 -3.56 -21.29 -12.41
CA THR A 7 -3.63 -21.36 -13.88
C THR A 7 -3.49 -19.96 -14.46
N PHE A 8 -4.21 -19.00 -13.87
CA PHE A 8 -4.12 -17.59 -14.24
C PHE A 8 -2.70 -17.04 -14.06
N ARG A 9 -2.05 -17.32 -12.94
CA ARG A 9 -0.66 -16.89 -12.70
C ARG A 9 0.34 -17.51 -13.66
N ASN A 10 0.16 -18.78 -13.98
CA ASN A 10 1.01 -19.47 -14.93
C ASN A 10 0.85 -18.89 -16.35
N ALA A 11 -0.39 -18.62 -16.77
CA ALA A 11 -0.66 -17.96 -18.05
C ALA A 11 -0.06 -16.55 -18.13
N LEU A 12 -0.18 -15.75 -17.05
CA LEU A 12 0.48 -14.44 -16.95
C LEU A 12 2.00 -14.53 -17.05
N SER A 13 2.61 -15.52 -16.39
CA SER A 13 4.07 -15.70 -16.44
C SER A 13 4.53 -16.11 -17.83
N ALA A 14 3.84 -17.06 -18.46
CA ALA A 14 4.12 -17.50 -19.83
C ALA A 14 3.98 -16.37 -20.84
N ALA A 15 2.93 -15.53 -20.73
CA ALA A 15 2.75 -14.36 -21.59
C ALA A 15 3.87 -13.32 -21.42
N ARG A 16 4.34 -13.10 -20.18
CA ARG A 16 5.47 -12.20 -19.89
C ARG A 16 6.80 -12.71 -20.47
N GLU A 17 7.03 -14.00 -20.40
CA GLU A 17 8.22 -14.62 -21.00
C GLU A 17 8.17 -14.52 -22.53
N ALA A 18 7.04 -14.83 -23.13
CA ALA A 18 6.82 -14.70 -24.57
C ALA A 18 6.99 -13.28 -25.07
N GLN A 19 6.60 -12.27 -24.29
CA GLN A 19 6.75 -10.85 -24.64
C GLN A 19 8.22 -10.42 -24.84
N ASN A 20 9.19 -11.13 -24.26
CA ASN A 20 10.61 -10.84 -24.46
C ASN A 20 11.11 -11.22 -25.86
N SER A 21 10.44 -12.13 -26.54
CA SER A 21 10.83 -12.72 -27.82
C SER A 21 9.82 -12.50 -28.95
N SER A 22 8.62 -12.03 -28.64
CA SER A 22 7.55 -11.75 -29.61
C SER A 22 7.32 -10.26 -29.80
N SER A 23 6.86 -9.87 -31.00
CA SER A 23 6.35 -8.53 -31.30
C SER A 23 4.87 -8.37 -31.01
N ASP A 24 4.17 -9.44 -30.64
CA ASP A 24 2.73 -9.43 -30.43
C ASP A 24 2.35 -8.69 -29.15
N GLY A 25 1.13 -8.18 -29.10
CA GLY A 25 0.60 -7.51 -27.93
C GLY A 25 0.44 -8.45 -26.74
N PHE A 26 0.66 -7.96 -25.53
CA PHE A 26 0.57 -8.78 -24.30
C PHE A 26 -0.73 -9.55 -24.18
N MET A 27 -1.87 -8.95 -24.55
CA MET A 27 -3.19 -9.60 -24.46
C MET A 27 -3.33 -10.79 -25.42
N VAL A 28 -2.68 -10.71 -26.60
CA VAL A 28 -2.64 -11.85 -27.55
C VAL A 28 -1.83 -13.00 -26.96
N LEU A 29 -0.65 -12.68 -26.44
CA LEU A 29 0.21 -13.69 -25.80
C LEU A 29 -0.43 -14.29 -24.55
N PHE A 30 -1.21 -13.50 -23.81
CA PHE A 30 -1.95 -13.98 -22.66
C PHE A 30 -3.09 -14.91 -23.06
N ASP A 31 -3.85 -14.57 -24.10
CA ASP A 31 -4.91 -15.44 -24.64
C ASP A 31 -4.35 -16.80 -25.10
N GLU A 32 -3.26 -16.79 -25.85
CA GLU A 32 -2.57 -18.01 -26.26
C GLU A 32 -2.10 -18.84 -25.05
N ALA A 33 -1.48 -18.21 -24.07
CA ALA A 33 -1.01 -18.88 -22.86
C ALA A 33 -2.16 -19.41 -22.00
N TRP A 34 -3.26 -18.69 -21.93
CA TRP A 34 -4.46 -19.10 -21.21
C TRP A 34 -5.09 -20.34 -21.87
N ARG A 35 -5.36 -20.29 -23.18
CA ARG A 35 -5.94 -21.40 -23.94
C ARG A 35 -5.04 -22.63 -23.96
N ALA A 36 -3.74 -22.48 -23.90
CA ALA A 36 -2.79 -23.59 -23.81
C ALA A 36 -2.85 -24.33 -22.45
N GLN A 37 -3.34 -23.71 -21.41
CA GLN A 37 -3.37 -24.26 -20.04
C GLN A 37 -4.76 -24.62 -19.55
N THR A 38 -5.80 -24.20 -20.27
CA THR A 38 -7.20 -24.42 -19.91
C THR A 38 -7.90 -25.32 -20.90
N SER A 39 -8.98 -25.94 -20.44
CA SER A 39 -9.91 -26.70 -21.29
C SER A 39 -11.18 -25.87 -21.52
N ASP A 40 -12.04 -26.33 -22.43
CA ASP A 40 -13.32 -25.66 -22.70
C ASP A 40 -14.40 -25.95 -21.64
N GLN A 41 -13.97 -26.42 -20.45
CA GLN A 41 -14.88 -26.71 -19.35
C GLN A 41 -15.25 -25.42 -18.60
N GLU A 42 -16.46 -25.40 -18.05
CA GLU A 42 -17.02 -24.26 -17.31
C GLU A 42 -16.13 -23.86 -16.11
N GLU A 43 -15.39 -24.81 -15.54
CA GLU A 43 -14.51 -24.60 -14.40
C GLU A 43 -13.27 -23.78 -14.73
N ASP A 44 -12.84 -23.81 -16.00
CA ASP A 44 -11.65 -23.14 -16.51
C ASP A 44 -11.94 -21.79 -17.17
N LYS A 45 -13.12 -21.21 -16.99
CA LYS A 45 -13.51 -19.95 -17.64
C LYS A 45 -13.00 -18.71 -16.89
N LEU A 46 -12.49 -17.73 -17.64
CA LEU A 46 -11.98 -16.46 -17.10
C LEU A 46 -13.01 -15.70 -16.26
N TRP A 47 -14.30 -15.73 -16.63
CA TRP A 47 -15.30 -15.00 -15.89
C TRP A 47 -15.37 -15.40 -14.41
N ARG A 48 -15.05 -16.64 -14.04
CA ARG A 48 -15.03 -17.12 -12.64
C ARG A 48 -13.96 -16.45 -11.81
N ILE A 49 -12.87 -16.05 -12.45
CA ILE A 49 -11.76 -15.37 -11.79
C ILE A 49 -12.09 -13.90 -11.55
N PHE A 50 -12.74 -13.25 -12.53
CA PHE A 50 -12.98 -11.81 -12.51
C PHE A 50 -14.34 -11.41 -11.95
N HIS A 51 -15.35 -12.27 -12.05
CA HIS A 51 -16.68 -11.99 -11.54
C HIS A 51 -16.69 -11.99 -10.01
N ASN A 52 -16.90 -10.84 -9.40
CA ASN A 52 -17.10 -10.67 -7.97
C ASN A 52 -18.18 -9.62 -7.70
N MET A 53 -18.62 -9.50 -6.43
CA MET A 53 -19.70 -8.58 -6.04
C MET A 53 -19.43 -7.11 -6.39
N GLU A 54 -18.15 -6.71 -6.44
CA GLU A 54 -17.73 -5.32 -6.70
C GLU A 54 -17.62 -5.04 -8.21
N GLN A 55 -17.35 -6.04 -9.03
CA GLN A 55 -17.07 -5.92 -10.47
C GLN A 55 -18.07 -6.66 -11.35
N LYS A 56 -19.20 -7.11 -10.81
CA LYS A 56 -20.22 -7.89 -11.51
C LYS A 56 -20.77 -7.19 -12.77
N ASP A 57 -20.81 -5.86 -12.75
CA ASP A 57 -21.31 -5.07 -13.89
C ASP A 57 -20.26 -4.96 -15.01
N LEU A 58 -18.97 -4.97 -14.66
CA LEU A 58 -17.85 -4.96 -15.61
C LEU A 58 -17.58 -6.36 -16.17
N PHE A 59 -17.62 -7.39 -15.31
CA PHE A 59 -17.39 -8.79 -15.68
C PHE A 59 -18.64 -9.62 -15.39
N PRO A 60 -19.61 -9.68 -16.32
CA PRO A 60 -20.85 -10.43 -16.12
C PRO A 60 -20.60 -11.92 -15.91
N ALA A 61 -21.45 -12.56 -15.10
CA ALA A 61 -21.38 -14.00 -14.91
C ALA A 61 -21.67 -14.74 -16.23
N LYS A 62 -20.95 -15.84 -16.47
CA LYS A 62 -21.05 -16.68 -17.66
C LYS A 62 -20.65 -16.01 -18.97
N SER A 63 -19.94 -14.90 -18.94
CA SER A 63 -19.30 -14.33 -20.13
C SER A 63 -18.30 -15.31 -20.73
N SER A 64 -18.15 -15.31 -22.05
CA SER A 64 -17.11 -16.06 -22.74
C SER A 64 -15.72 -15.52 -22.42
N ASP A 65 -14.69 -16.33 -22.61
CA ASP A 65 -13.31 -15.88 -22.45
C ASP A 65 -12.97 -14.74 -23.41
N ASP A 66 -13.50 -14.76 -24.64
CA ASP A 66 -13.32 -13.68 -25.61
C ASP A 66 -13.92 -12.35 -25.13
N GLU A 67 -15.11 -12.38 -24.49
CA GLU A 67 -15.72 -11.18 -23.92
C GLU A 67 -14.89 -10.65 -22.74
N ILE A 68 -14.42 -11.52 -21.86
CA ILE A 68 -13.56 -11.10 -20.71
C ILE A 68 -12.24 -10.55 -21.22
N LEU A 69 -11.62 -11.20 -22.22
CA LEU A 69 -10.36 -10.71 -22.82
C LEU A 69 -10.53 -9.35 -23.51
N ALA A 70 -11.67 -9.13 -24.18
CA ALA A 70 -11.97 -7.82 -24.78
C ALA A 70 -12.12 -6.72 -23.70
N ILE A 71 -12.79 -7.03 -22.58
CA ILE A 71 -12.90 -6.10 -21.45
C ILE A 71 -11.51 -5.80 -20.86
N LEU A 72 -10.71 -6.84 -20.61
CA LEU A 72 -9.36 -6.69 -20.08
C LEU A 72 -8.44 -5.89 -21.02
N ALA A 73 -8.57 -6.08 -22.35
CA ALA A 73 -7.81 -5.31 -23.33
C ALA A 73 -8.18 -3.82 -23.28
N ASN A 74 -9.46 -3.49 -23.16
CA ASN A 74 -9.94 -2.12 -23.04
C ASN A 74 -9.48 -1.47 -21.72
N GLU A 75 -9.56 -2.20 -20.60
CA GLU A 75 -9.04 -1.74 -19.31
C GLU A 75 -7.54 -1.51 -19.34
N ALA A 76 -6.77 -2.39 -20.00
CA ALA A 76 -5.34 -2.23 -20.18
C ALA A 76 -5.00 -0.99 -21.04
N GLU A 77 -5.73 -0.74 -22.11
CA GLU A 77 -5.55 0.46 -22.95
C GLU A 77 -5.85 1.74 -22.15
N THR A 78 -6.96 1.75 -21.42
CA THR A 78 -7.32 2.86 -20.53
C THR A 78 -6.24 3.11 -19.47
N ALA A 79 -5.68 2.06 -18.88
CA ALA A 79 -4.60 2.17 -17.90
C ALA A 79 -3.31 2.74 -18.53
N ILE A 80 -3.00 2.40 -19.79
CA ILE A 80 -1.86 2.95 -20.54
C ILE A 80 -2.08 4.44 -20.83
N ASP A 81 -3.28 4.83 -21.26
CA ASP A 81 -3.63 6.23 -21.51
C ASP A 81 -3.53 7.07 -20.23
N ASN A 82 -4.04 6.57 -19.13
CA ASN A 82 -3.89 7.21 -17.83
C ASN A 82 -2.42 7.33 -17.42
N THR A 83 -1.62 6.30 -17.67
CA THR A 83 -0.19 6.30 -17.38
C THR A 83 0.56 7.34 -18.26
N GLU A 84 0.23 7.43 -19.54
CA GLU A 84 0.79 8.46 -20.44
C GLU A 84 0.48 9.86 -19.92
N ASN A 85 -0.76 10.12 -19.53
CA ASN A 85 -1.19 11.41 -18.98
C ASN A 85 -0.44 11.74 -17.67
N ILE A 86 -0.26 10.76 -16.78
CA ILE A 86 0.53 10.94 -15.56
C ILE A 86 1.99 11.27 -15.88
N ILE A 87 2.60 10.55 -16.83
CA ILE A 87 3.98 10.78 -17.25
C ILE A 87 4.11 12.19 -17.84
N ARG A 88 3.20 12.64 -18.71
CA ARG A 88 3.20 14.00 -19.25
C ARG A 88 3.15 15.05 -18.15
N LYS A 89 2.22 14.94 -17.19
CA LYS A 89 2.13 15.86 -16.04
C LYS A 89 3.43 15.91 -15.23
N ARG A 90 4.08 14.77 -15.01
CA ARG A 90 5.37 14.69 -14.29
C ARG A 90 6.51 15.34 -15.04
N ILE A 91 6.52 15.21 -16.37
CA ILE A 91 7.52 15.82 -17.25
C ILE A 91 7.36 17.35 -17.27
N ASP A 92 6.12 17.83 -17.31
CA ASP A 92 5.82 19.27 -17.24
C ASP A 92 6.37 19.89 -15.94
N GLN A 93 6.27 19.16 -14.82
CA GLN A 93 6.85 19.57 -13.53
C GLN A 93 8.39 19.56 -13.50
N LEU A 94 9.04 18.80 -14.38
CA LEU A 94 10.50 18.81 -14.54
C LEU A 94 11.02 20.03 -15.32
N GLY A 95 10.13 20.78 -15.97
CA GLY A 95 10.50 21.97 -16.74
C GLY A 95 11.32 21.67 -18.00
N VAL A 96 11.20 20.45 -18.53
CA VAL A 96 11.92 20.03 -19.74
C VAL A 96 11.33 20.69 -20.97
N ALA A 97 12.18 21.32 -21.79
CA ALA A 97 11.75 21.89 -23.03
C ALA A 97 11.53 20.79 -24.09
N GLN A 98 10.35 20.82 -24.73
CA GLN A 98 9.98 19.93 -25.83
C GLN A 98 10.16 18.41 -25.54
N PRO A 99 9.52 17.87 -24.49
CA PRO A 99 9.55 16.44 -24.25
C PRO A 99 8.79 15.70 -25.34
N ASN A 100 9.28 14.51 -25.72
CA ASN A 100 8.55 13.60 -26.60
C ASN A 100 8.03 12.41 -25.77
N VAL A 101 6.72 12.23 -25.79
CA VAL A 101 6.04 11.10 -25.11
C VAL A 101 5.13 10.45 -26.13
N GLN A 102 5.39 9.17 -26.42
CA GLN A 102 4.64 8.41 -27.43
C GLN A 102 4.24 7.04 -26.89
N LYS A 103 2.97 6.66 -27.07
CA LYS A 103 2.56 5.26 -26.91
C LYS A 103 3.15 4.45 -28.06
N LEU A 104 3.84 3.39 -27.70
CA LEU A 104 4.29 2.37 -28.63
C LEU A 104 3.31 1.20 -28.60
N GLN A 105 3.33 0.39 -29.67
CA GLN A 105 2.67 -0.91 -29.65
C GLN A 105 3.17 -1.72 -28.44
N ASN A 106 2.38 -2.66 -27.98
CA ASN A 106 2.69 -3.56 -26.86
C ASN A 106 2.67 -2.91 -25.45
N GLY A 107 1.91 -1.82 -25.26
CA GLY A 107 1.72 -1.22 -23.94
C GLY A 107 2.96 -0.50 -23.40
N ARG A 108 3.89 -0.10 -24.25
CA ARG A 108 5.07 0.68 -23.86
C ARG A 108 4.85 2.16 -24.13
N ILE A 109 5.49 2.98 -23.30
CA ILE A 109 5.52 4.43 -23.48
C ILE A 109 6.99 4.84 -23.69
N LEU A 110 7.28 5.43 -24.85
CA LEU A 110 8.58 6.03 -25.13
C LEU A 110 8.59 7.45 -24.54
N VAL A 111 9.63 7.75 -23.78
CA VAL A 111 9.84 9.07 -23.19
C VAL A 111 11.24 9.56 -23.54
N GLU A 112 11.31 10.68 -24.24
CA GLU A 112 12.55 11.35 -24.58
C GLU A 112 12.55 12.75 -23.94
N LEU A 113 13.59 13.03 -23.17
CA LEU A 113 13.72 14.26 -22.39
C LEU A 113 15.02 14.97 -22.80
N PRO A 114 15.01 15.79 -23.89
CA PRO A 114 16.20 16.52 -24.30
C PRO A 114 16.57 17.58 -23.24
N GLY A 115 17.86 17.74 -22.98
CA GLY A 115 18.39 18.79 -22.10
C GLY A 115 18.18 18.58 -20.61
N VAL A 116 17.92 17.33 -20.17
CA VAL A 116 17.84 17.01 -18.75
C VAL A 116 19.25 16.88 -18.16
N ASP A 117 19.59 17.74 -17.21
CA ASP A 117 20.89 17.76 -16.55
C ASP A 117 21.03 16.56 -15.58
N ASP A 118 20.00 16.27 -14.79
CA ASP A 118 19.98 15.16 -13.82
C ASP A 118 19.07 14.01 -14.30
N ARG A 119 19.67 13.10 -15.06
CA ARG A 119 18.98 11.92 -15.61
C ARG A 119 18.47 10.96 -14.54
N GLU A 120 19.21 10.80 -13.45
CA GLU A 120 18.82 9.87 -12.38
C GLU A 120 17.63 10.41 -11.59
N ARG A 121 17.62 11.71 -11.30
CA ARG A 121 16.48 12.37 -10.68
C ARG A 121 15.22 12.27 -11.55
N ALA A 122 15.34 12.55 -12.84
CA ALA A 122 14.23 12.43 -13.78
C ALA A 122 13.71 10.99 -13.86
N ARG A 123 14.61 10.01 -13.97
CA ARG A 123 14.25 8.58 -13.97
C ARG A 123 13.55 8.16 -12.69
N LYS A 124 14.07 8.57 -11.53
CA LYS A 124 13.46 8.28 -10.23
C LYS A 124 12.05 8.88 -10.12
N GLN A 125 11.88 10.11 -10.57
CA GLN A 125 10.60 10.82 -10.55
C GLN A 125 9.56 10.19 -11.49
N LEU A 126 9.98 9.78 -12.70
CA LEU A 126 9.10 9.08 -13.65
C LEU A 126 8.75 7.67 -13.23
N LYS A 127 9.71 6.94 -12.62
CA LYS A 127 9.50 5.57 -12.15
C LYS A 127 8.79 5.50 -10.79
N SER A 128 8.69 6.61 -10.06
CA SER A 128 8.02 6.58 -8.75
C SER A 128 6.55 6.24 -8.93
N THR A 129 6.20 5.04 -8.55
CA THR A 129 4.82 4.59 -8.39
C THR A 129 4.49 4.74 -6.91
N ALA A 130 3.81 5.82 -6.56
CA ALA A 130 3.23 5.95 -5.24
C ALA A 130 1.71 5.86 -5.40
N ASN A 131 1.09 4.93 -4.73
CA ASN A 131 -0.35 4.99 -4.51
C ASN A 131 -0.55 6.01 -3.39
N LEU A 132 -1.25 7.09 -3.70
CA LEU A 132 -1.67 8.03 -2.69
C LEU A 132 -2.89 7.44 -1.98
N GLU A 133 -2.80 7.28 -0.69
CA GLU A 133 -3.84 6.69 0.14
C GLU A 133 -4.13 7.59 1.35
N PHE A 134 -5.40 7.76 1.66
CA PHE A 134 -5.85 8.53 2.83
C PHE A 134 -6.51 7.59 3.82
N TRP A 135 -6.01 7.61 5.06
CA TRP A 135 -6.40 6.70 6.10
C TRP A 135 -6.79 7.43 7.38
N GLU A 136 -7.83 6.97 8.04
CA GLU A 136 -8.09 7.33 9.43
C GLU A 136 -7.01 6.73 10.33
N THR A 137 -6.57 7.46 11.35
CA THR A 137 -5.62 6.93 12.34
C THR A 137 -6.33 6.49 13.60
N TYR A 138 -5.73 5.59 14.36
CA TYR A 138 -6.06 5.41 15.77
C TYR A 138 -5.33 6.43 16.62
N PHE A 139 -5.87 6.76 17.78
CA PHE A 139 -5.07 7.34 18.84
C PHE A 139 -4.24 6.27 19.55
N ASN A 140 -3.12 6.67 20.14
CA ASN A 140 -2.22 5.75 20.86
C ASN A 140 -2.93 5.01 22.01
N ASP A 141 -3.80 5.69 22.77
CA ASP A 141 -4.57 5.11 23.87
C ASP A 141 -5.54 4.00 23.41
N GLU A 142 -5.98 4.02 22.15
CA GLU A 142 -6.86 2.98 21.57
C GLU A 142 -6.10 1.68 21.22
N VAL A 143 -4.75 1.76 21.07
CA VAL A 143 -3.94 0.63 20.57
C VAL A 143 -2.87 0.14 21.55
N ILE A 144 -2.60 0.87 22.62
CA ILE A 144 -1.61 0.49 23.66
C ILE A 144 -1.90 -0.92 24.22
N GLY A 145 -3.16 -1.24 24.49
CA GLY A 145 -3.55 -2.57 24.98
C GLY A 145 -3.13 -3.67 24.00
N LYS A 146 -3.43 -3.50 22.72
CA LYS A 146 -3.07 -4.46 21.66
C LYS A 146 -1.57 -4.64 21.51
N LEU A 147 -0.80 -3.54 21.59
CA LEU A 147 0.66 -3.60 21.54
C LEU A 147 1.26 -4.29 22.76
N SER A 148 0.67 -4.09 23.95
CA SER A 148 1.08 -4.76 25.18
C SER A 148 0.78 -6.26 25.14
N GLU A 149 -0.39 -6.65 24.62
CA GLU A 149 -0.75 -8.04 24.36
C GLU A 149 0.19 -8.69 23.35
N ALA A 150 0.48 -8.00 22.25
CA ALA A 150 1.43 -8.47 21.24
C ALA A 150 2.82 -8.67 21.83
N ASN A 151 3.33 -7.70 22.60
CA ASN A 151 4.62 -7.81 23.28
C ASN A 151 4.68 -9.03 24.20
N THR A 152 3.62 -9.25 24.99
CA THR A 152 3.52 -10.39 25.91
C THR A 152 3.44 -11.72 25.15
N ALA A 153 2.66 -11.77 24.07
CA ALA A 153 2.54 -12.96 23.23
C ALA A 153 3.86 -13.34 22.56
N ILE A 154 4.59 -12.33 22.03
CA ILE A 154 5.92 -12.53 21.46
C ILE A 154 6.90 -13.02 22.53
N GLY A 155 6.90 -12.37 23.71
CA GLY A 155 7.77 -12.75 24.82
C GLY A 155 7.55 -14.20 25.26
N LYS A 156 6.28 -14.63 25.43
CA LYS A 156 5.91 -16.01 25.76
C LYS A 156 6.34 -17.02 24.68
N SER A 157 6.25 -16.63 23.40
CA SER A 157 6.66 -17.50 22.29
C SER A 157 8.17 -17.67 22.19
N LEU A 158 8.93 -16.61 22.48
CA LEU A 158 10.40 -16.61 22.37
C LEU A 158 11.10 -17.15 23.62
N ASN A 159 10.57 -16.89 24.79
CA ASN A 159 11.18 -17.18 26.09
C ASN A 159 10.11 -17.71 27.07
N PRO A 160 9.53 -18.90 26.81
CA PRO A 160 8.43 -19.44 27.63
C PRO A 160 8.80 -19.64 29.09
N GLU A 161 10.07 -19.89 29.40
CA GLU A 161 10.61 -20.07 30.75
C GLU A 161 10.43 -18.81 31.64
N LEU A 162 10.42 -17.61 31.03
CA LEU A 162 10.23 -16.35 31.78
C LEU A 162 8.75 -16.09 32.15
N PHE A 163 7.84 -16.94 31.67
CA PHE A 163 6.40 -16.83 31.91
C PHE A 163 5.82 -18.09 32.61
N ALA A 164 6.67 -19.03 32.99
CA ALA A 164 6.25 -20.21 33.73
C ALA A 164 5.72 -19.84 35.13
N GLU A 165 4.90 -20.68 35.73
CA GLU A 165 4.31 -20.43 37.07
C GLU A 165 5.37 -20.30 38.18
N ASP A 166 6.51 -20.96 38.01
CA ASP A 166 7.68 -20.93 38.90
C ASP A 166 8.75 -19.93 38.45
N ALA A 167 8.45 -19.11 37.46
CA ALA A 167 9.40 -18.08 36.98
C ALA A 167 9.74 -17.07 38.07
N ALA A 168 10.97 -16.58 38.04
CA ALA A 168 11.44 -15.57 39.00
C ALA A 168 10.58 -14.30 38.89
N PRO A 169 10.27 -13.64 40.02
CA PRO A 169 9.54 -12.40 40.07
C PRO A 169 10.22 -11.32 39.18
N ASP A 170 9.44 -10.47 38.50
CA ASP A 170 9.93 -9.44 37.61
C ASP A 170 10.95 -8.50 38.27
N SER A 171 10.83 -8.28 39.56
CA SER A 171 11.75 -7.47 40.37
C SER A 171 13.18 -8.05 40.47
N THR A 172 13.32 -9.36 40.26
CA THR A 172 14.62 -10.07 40.38
C THR A 172 15.26 -10.37 39.04
N LEU A 173 14.56 -10.10 37.93
CA LEU A 173 15.09 -10.32 36.58
C LEU A 173 16.25 -9.38 36.25
N THR A 174 17.27 -9.91 35.57
CA THR A 174 18.34 -9.06 34.98
C THR A 174 17.78 -8.17 33.87
N ILE A 175 18.58 -7.20 33.41
CA ILE A 175 18.18 -6.31 32.31
C ILE A 175 17.92 -7.13 31.04
N GLU A 176 18.79 -8.09 30.74
CA GLU A 176 18.66 -8.98 29.57
C GLU A 176 17.38 -9.82 29.66
N GLN A 177 17.06 -10.35 30.83
CA GLN A 177 15.83 -11.13 31.05
C GLN A 177 14.57 -10.26 30.91
N ARG A 178 14.60 -9.01 31.40
CA ARG A 178 13.48 -8.07 31.20
C ARG A 178 13.29 -7.70 29.74
N GLN A 179 14.39 -7.50 28.99
CA GLN A 179 14.33 -7.27 27.55
C GLN A 179 13.82 -8.50 26.79
N ALA A 180 14.26 -9.71 27.18
CA ALA A 180 13.78 -10.96 26.62
C ALA A 180 12.28 -11.21 26.89
N LYS A 181 11.80 -10.81 28.09
CA LYS A 181 10.39 -10.86 28.46
C LYS A 181 9.55 -9.84 27.69
N ASN A 182 10.15 -8.70 27.31
CA ASN A 182 9.49 -7.60 26.63
C ASN A 182 10.19 -7.27 25.29
N PRO A 183 10.24 -8.21 24.33
CA PRO A 183 11.08 -8.09 23.15
C PRO A 183 10.72 -6.91 22.23
N LEU A 184 9.43 -6.56 22.14
CA LEU A 184 8.98 -5.40 21.37
C LEU A 184 9.43 -4.10 22.06
N PHE A 185 9.18 -3.95 23.35
CA PHE A 185 9.49 -2.73 24.11
C PHE A 185 11.00 -2.56 24.43
N ALA A 186 11.80 -3.59 24.19
CA ALA A 186 13.26 -3.48 24.26
C ALA A 186 13.83 -2.61 23.11
N SER A 187 13.11 -2.48 21.98
CA SER A 187 13.54 -1.72 20.80
C SER A 187 12.53 -0.65 20.37
N PHE A 188 11.42 -0.52 21.09
CA PHE A 188 10.32 0.38 20.78
C PHE A 188 9.80 1.04 22.06
N GLN A 189 9.77 2.37 22.08
CA GLN A 189 9.25 3.15 23.19
C GLN A 189 7.87 3.66 22.88
N MET A 190 6.85 3.29 23.67
CA MET A 190 5.48 3.79 23.52
C MET A 190 5.37 5.28 23.85
N GLU A 191 4.54 6.00 23.09
CA GLU A 191 4.14 7.37 23.41
C GLU A 191 2.99 7.36 24.42
N LEU A 192 3.26 7.76 25.64
CA LEU A 192 2.31 7.79 26.74
C LEU A 192 2.03 9.19 27.28
N SER A 193 2.80 10.19 26.82
CA SER A 193 2.75 11.55 27.39
C SER A 193 1.58 12.37 26.87
N ARG A 194 1.11 12.08 25.65
CA ARG A 194 0.01 12.81 24.99
C ARG A 194 -0.80 11.90 24.10
N ARG A 195 -2.07 12.21 23.98
CA ARG A 195 -2.96 11.55 23.02
C ARG A 195 -2.64 12.00 21.61
N SER A 196 -2.24 11.09 20.72
CA SER A 196 -1.86 11.39 19.34
C SER A 196 -1.97 10.14 18.44
N ALA A 197 -1.81 10.31 17.14
CA ALA A 197 -1.73 9.19 16.18
C ALA A 197 -0.37 8.46 16.26
N ILE A 198 0.64 9.04 16.90
CA ILE A 198 1.94 8.40 17.15
C ILE A 198 1.79 7.45 18.32
N VAL A 199 2.05 6.17 18.09
CA VAL A 199 1.95 5.15 19.14
C VAL A 199 3.27 4.90 19.85
N GLY A 200 4.38 5.35 19.24
CA GLY A 200 5.70 5.28 19.86
C GLY A 200 6.83 5.53 18.89
N TYR A 201 8.03 5.33 19.37
CA TYR A 201 9.28 5.68 18.71
C TYR A 201 10.29 4.53 18.75
N ALA A 202 11.14 4.45 17.71
CA ALA A 202 12.31 3.57 17.70
C ALA A 202 13.48 4.27 17.03
N GLN A 203 14.71 3.80 17.31
CA GLN A 203 15.85 4.15 16.47
C GLN A 203 15.63 3.62 15.06
N VAL A 204 16.07 4.34 14.03
CA VAL A 204 15.94 3.89 12.62
C VAL A 204 16.60 2.53 12.43
N SER A 205 17.72 2.25 13.11
CA SER A 205 18.39 0.94 13.11
C SER A 205 17.51 -0.21 13.61
N ASP A 206 16.57 0.07 14.51
CA ASP A 206 15.74 -0.92 15.17
C ASP A 206 14.40 -1.15 14.49
N THR A 207 14.03 -0.30 13.52
CA THR A 207 12.74 -0.39 12.82
C THR A 207 12.51 -1.76 12.16
N ASN A 208 13.55 -2.35 11.55
CA ASN A 208 13.47 -3.68 10.96
C ASN A 208 13.18 -4.76 12.01
N ARG A 209 13.86 -4.70 13.17
CA ARG A 209 13.64 -5.62 14.27
C ARG A 209 12.20 -5.51 14.81
N VAL A 210 11.72 -4.29 15.00
CA VAL A 210 10.32 -4.03 15.41
C VAL A 210 9.34 -4.60 14.38
N ASN A 211 9.58 -4.35 13.09
CA ASN A 211 8.75 -4.90 12.02
C ASN A 211 8.72 -6.43 12.01
N ASP A 212 9.87 -7.08 12.21
CA ASP A 212 9.95 -8.55 12.22
C ASP A 212 9.21 -9.15 13.43
N LEU A 213 9.27 -8.49 14.59
CA LEU A 213 8.48 -8.87 15.76
C LEU A 213 6.97 -8.71 15.50
N LEU A 214 6.55 -7.60 14.91
CA LEU A 214 5.13 -7.32 14.59
C LEU A 214 4.57 -8.22 13.47
N LYS A 215 5.40 -8.78 12.60
CA LYS A 215 5.00 -9.75 11.55
C LYS A 215 4.71 -11.15 12.08
N ARG A 216 5.14 -11.48 13.30
CA ARG A 216 4.93 -12.80 13.89
C ARG A 216 3.44 -13.11 14.04
N THR A 217 3.08 -14.38 13.95
CA THR A 217 1.68 -14.84 14.02
C THR A 217 1.00 -14.43 15.33
N GLU A 218 1.70 -14.57 16.44
CA GLU A 218 1.22 -14.21 17.76
C GLU A 218 0.99 -12.70 17.93
N ALA A 219 1.84 -11.88 17.32
CA ALA A 219 1.67 -10.43 17.30
C ALA A 219 0.47 -10.02 16.45
N LYS A 220 0.33 -10.59 15.26
CA LYS A 220 -0.80 -10.33 14.36
C LYS A 220 -2.13 -10.74 14.98
N ALA A 221 -2.16 -11.84 15.72
CA ALA A 221 -3.37 -12.30 16.43
C ALA A 221 -3.82 -11.28 17.50
N ALA A 222 -2.88 -10.70 18.25
CA ALA A 222 -3.17 -9.69 19.27
C ALA A 222 -3.56 -8.33 18.68
N ILE A 223 -2.88 -7.91 17.61
CA ILE A 223 -3.11 -6.62 16.94
C ILE A 223 -4.44 -6.63 16.19
N GLY A 224 -4.77 -7.74 15.52
CA GLY A 224 -5.95 -7.87 14.67
C GLY A 224 -5.76 -7.28 13.27
N ALA A 225 -6.69 -7.60 12.35
CA ALA A 225 -6.60 -7.21 10.94
C ALA A 225 -6.86 -5.71 10.69
N ASN A 226 -7.57 -5.05 11.60
CA ASN A 226 -8.02 -3.66 11.41
C ASN A 226 -6.98 -2.61 11.83
N LEU A 227 -5.83 -3.03 12.32
CA LEU A 227 -4.75 -2.14 12.72
C LEU A 227 -3.51 -2.36 11.85
N ARG A 228 -3.10 -1.32 11.12
CA ARG A 228 -1.82 -1.27 10.42
C ARG A 228 -0.88 -0.31 11.12
N LEU A 229 0.37 -0.68 11.21
CA LEU A 229 1.40 0.13 11.83
C LEU A 229 2.40 0.56 10.76
N LEU A 230 2.61 1.86 10.61
CA LEU A 230 3.48 2.44 9.59
C LEU A 230 4.45 3.45 10.22
N TRP A 231 5.70 3.39 9.78
CA TRP A 231 6.70 4.38 10.16
C TRP A 231 6.55 5.67 9.35
N ASP A 232 6.97 6.78 9.95
CA ASP A 232 7.10 8.04 9.22
C ASP A 232 8.09 7.94 8.05
N ALA A 233 7.79 8.66 6.98
CA ALA A 233 8.62 8.66 5.77
C ALA A 233 9.95 9.42 5.94
N LYS A 234 10.03 10.33 6.94
CA LYS A 234 11.17 11.19 7.20
C LYS A 234 11.51 11.22 8.69
N PRO A 235 12.24 10.24 9.20
CA PRO A 235 12.68 10.21 10.57
C PRO A 235 13.49 11.47 10.94
N THR A 236 13.27 11.99 12.15
CA THR A 236 13.99 13.15 12.65
C THR A 236 15.04 12.70 13.65
N SER A 237 16.26 13.18 13.52
CA SER A 237 17.37 12.87 14.46
C SER A 237 17.59 11.36 14.66
N ASN A 238 17.45 10.56 13.61
CA ASN A 238 17.60 9.10 13.62
C ASN A 238 16.56 8.36 14.47
N ILE A 239 15.43 9.04 14.79
CA ILE A 239 14.29 8.46 15.50
C ILE A 239 13.11 8.39 14.52
N ALA A 240 12.56 7.21 14.35
CA ALA A 240 11.37 6.96 13.56
C ALA A 240 10.13 6.92 14.47
N SER A 241 9.05 7.55 14.01
CA SER A 241 7.75 7.57 14.67
C SER A 241 6.84 6.51 14.06
N LEU A 242 6.19 5.70 14.89
CA LEU A 242 5.23 4.67 14.47
C LEU A 242 3.82 5.20 14.62
N TYR A 243 3.04 5.11 13.53
CA TYR A 243 1.66 5.54 13.46
C TYR A 243 0.72 4.33 13.39
N ALA A 244 -0.43 4.47 14.02
CA ALA A 244 -1.51 3.47 13.98
C ALA A 244 -2.56 3.88 12.95
N ILE A 245 -2.70 3.08 11.89
CA ILE A 245 -3.61 3.30 10.78
C ILE A 245 -4.82 2.38 10.94
N LYS A 246 -6.02 2.93 10.76
CA LYS A 246 -7.28 2.21 10.86
C LYS A 246 -7.66 1.60 9.52
N ASP A 247 -7.57 0.28 9.42
CA ASP A 247 -8.01 -0.48 8.24
C ASP A 247 -9.39 -1.07 8.50
N GLU A 248 -10.44 -0.28 8.23
CA GLU A 248 -11.82 -0.73 8.44
C GLU A 248 -12.19 -1.95 7.61
N SER A 249 -11.54 -2.12 6.45
CA SER A 249 -11.77 -3.27 5.57
C SER A 249 -11.09 -4.55 6.06
N GLY A 250 -10.04 -4.42 6.87
CA GLY A 250 -9.14 -5.51 7.24
C GLY A 250 -8.39 -6.13 6.05
N LYS A 251 -8.48 -5.51 4.87
CA LYS A 251 -7.91 -5.99 3.60
C LYS A 251 -6.87 -5.03 3.01
N GLY A 252 -6.49 -3.99 3.73
CA GLY A 252 -5.54 -3.00 3.26
C GLY A 252 -6.10 -2.02 2.22
N ARG A 253 -7.40 -1.71 2.28
CA ARG A 253 -8.04 -0.76 1.36
C ARG A 253 -8.24 0.58 2.06
N ALA A 254 -7.64 1.63 1.49
CA ALA A 254 -7.81 2.98 1.98
C ALA A 254 -9.24 3.50 1.76
N VAL A 255 -9.67 4.41 2.64
CA VAL A 255 -10.97 5.08 2.52
C VAL A 255 -11.05 5.92 1.25
N LEU A 256 -9.94 6.58 0.89
CA LEU A 256 -9.80 7.39 -0.30
C LEU A 256 -8.42 7.16 -0.92
N THR A 257 -8.35 7.10 -2.25
CA THR A 257 -7.09 6.88 -2.96
C THR A 257 -6.82 8.01 -3.95
N GLY A 258 -5.58 8.06 -4.45
CA GLY A 258 -5.17 9.05 -5.45
C GLY A 258 -5.93 8.98 -6.78
N LYS A 259 -6.76 7.96 -7.01
CA LYS A 259 -7.64 7.88 -8.18
C LYS A 259 -8.64 9.04 -8.25
N SER A 260 -9.09 9.51 -7.10
CA SER A 260 -10.02 10.65 -6.98
C SER A 260 -9.32 12.01 -7.03
N ILE A 261 -7.99 12.06 -7.15
CA ILE A 261 -7.25 13.32 -7.26
C ILE A 261 -7.16 13.73 -8.72
N VAL A 262 -7.81 14.83 -9.07
CA VAL A 262 -7.82 15.40 -10.43
C VAL A 262 -6.59 16.28 -10.69
N ASP A 263 -6.19 17.06 -9.66
CA ASP A 263 -5.04 17.96 -9.72
C ASP A 263 -4.34 18.06 -8.37
N ALA A 264 -3.03 18.27 -8.40
CA ALA A 264 -2.22 18.52 -7.20
C ALA A 264 -1.10 19.50 -7.54
N ARG A 265 -0.98 20.57 -6.77
CA ARG A 265 0.02 21.61 -6.98
C ARG A 265 0.61 22.13 -5.68
N VAL A 266 1.84 22.57 -5.75
CA VAL A 266 2.47 23.32 -4.64
C VAL A 266 1.77 24.67 -4.52
N SER A 267 1.43 25.04 -3.30
CA SER A 267 0.82 26.32 -2.94
C SER A 267 1.47 26.83 -1.66
N TYR A 268 1.05 28.01 -1.22
CA TYR A 268 1.48 28.61 0.05
C TYR A 268 0.23 28.89 0.87
N ASP A 269 0.30 28.65 2.16
CA ASP A 269 -0.77 29.02 3.08
C ASP A 269 -0.72 30.50 3.45
N GLU A 270 -1.62 30.93 4.35
CA GLU A 270 -1.73 32.33 4.76
C GLU A 270 -0.49 32.87 5.52
N ILE A 271 0.32 31.98 6.08
CA ILE A 271 1.54 32.32 6.82
C ILE A 271 2.80 32.12 5.98
N GLY A 272 2.66 31.68 4.73
CA GLY A 272 3.76 31.50 3.75
C GLY A 272 4.42 30.14 3.78
N ASP A 273 3.89 29.17 4.50
CA ASP A 273 4.39 27.79 4.49
C ASP A 273 4.01 27.08 3.19
N VAL A 274 4.90 26.20 2.74
CA VAL A 274 4.70 25.40 1.53
C VAL A 274 3.69 24.30 1.81
N VAL A 275 2.58 24.31 1.08
CA VAL A 275 1.52 23.30 1.18
C VAL A 275 1.25 22.65 -0.18
N VAL A 276 0.62 21.48 -0.17
CA VAL A 276 0.12 20.84 -1.38
C VAL A 276 -1.39 21.04 -1.46
N SER A 277 -1.81 21.83 -2.45
CA SER A 277 -3.23 21.98 -2.77
C SER A 277 -3.68 20.85 -3.69
N MET A 278 -4.76 20.16 -3.33
CA MET A 278 -5.31 19.05 -4.12
C MET A 278 -6.75 19.34 -4.52
N THR A 279 -7.09 19.01 -5.76
CA THR A 279 -8.46 19.02 -6.27
C THR A 279 -8.92 17.60 -6.47
N MET A 280 -10.10 17.27 -5.98
CA MET A 280 -10.72 15.96 -6.10
C MET A 280 -11.90 16.00 -7.06
N ASP A 281 -12.24 14.83 -7.64
CA ASP A 281 -13.53 14.67 -8.31
C ASP A 281 -14.69 14.75 -7.30
N SER A 282 -15.92 14.75 -7.79
CA SER A 282 -17.11 14.92 -6.94
C SER A 282 -17.29 13.79 -5.92
N GLU A 283 -16.95 12.55 -6.28
CA GLU A 283 -17.04 11.39 -5.40
C GLU A 283 -15.96 11.46 -4.32
N GLY A 284 -14.71 11.71 -4.71
CA GLY A 284 -13.60 11.87 -3.79
C GLY A 284 -13.81 13.04 -2.81
N ALA A 285 -14.35 14.16 -3.29
CA ALA A 285 -14.65 15.30 -2.45
C ALA A 285 -15.73 14.97 -1.39
N ALA A 286 -16.75 14.19 -1.76
CA ALA A 286 -17.78 13.73 -0.81
C ALA A 286 -17.20 12.78 0.25
N ILE A 287 -16.38 11.81 -0.17
CA ILE A 287 -15.68 10.86 0.75
C ILE A 287 -14.73 11.63 1.67
N TRP A 288 -13.95 12.56 1.12
CA TRP A 288 -13.03 13.41 1.89
C TRP A 288 -13.77 14.26 2.93
N GLY A 289 -14.89 14.87 2.53
CA GLY A 289 -15.74 15.65 3.44
C GLY A 289 -16.22 14.80 4.62
N THR A 290 -16.76 13.62 4.34
CA THR A 290 -17.24 12.69 5.38
C THR A 290 -16.09 12.22 6.30
N LEU A 291 -14.92 11.86 5.73
CA LEU A 291 -13.76 11.45 6.50
C LEU A 291 -13.26 12.54 7.44
N THR A 292 -13.11 13.76 6.91
CA THR A 292 -12.60 14.91 7.70
C THR A 292 -13.60 15.41 8.73
N GLU A 293 -14.89 15.41 8.44
CA GLU A 293 -15.95 15.71 9.39
C GLU A 293 -15.96 14.72 10.57
N LYS A 294 -15.88 13.41 10.27
CA LYS A 294 -15.75 12.36 11.27
C LYS A 294 -14.49 12.58 12.13
N CYS A 295 -13.34 12.78 11.52
CA CYS A 295 -12.09 13.01 12.22
C CYS A 295 -12.12 14.26 13.12
N ALA A 296 -12.74 15.35 12.65
CA ALA A 296 -12.91 16.58 13.42
C ALA A 296 -13.81 16.37 14.64
N SER A 297 -14.91 15.63 14.49
CA SER A 297 -15.84 15.31 15.59
C SER A 297 -15.21 14.39 16.65
N GLU A 298 -14.21 13.60 16.28
CA GLU A 298 -13.48 12.68 17.16
C GLU A 298 -12.20 13.31 17.75
N ASN A 299 -12.29 14.49 18.33
CA ASN A 299 -11.16 15.23 18.93
C ASN A 299 -10.02 15.55 17.96
N ASN A 300 -10.33 15.96 16.75
CA ASN A 300 -9.37 16.27 15.69
C ASN A 300 -8.43 15.09 15.42
N ARG A 301 -8.98 13.93 15.20
CA ARG A 301 -8.25 12.74 14.80
C ARG A 301 -7.44 13.01 13.52
N ALA A 302 -6.20 12.61 13.48
CA ALA A 302 -5.37 12.82 12.31
C ALA A 302 -5.78 11.91 11.15
N VAL A 303 -5.64 12.42 9.92
CA VAL A 303 -5.71 11.63 8.69
C VAL A 303 -4.28 11.38 8.23
N ALA A 304 -3.92 10.12 8.04
CA ALA A 304 -2.62 9.75 7.48
C ALA A 304 -2.69 9.76 5.95
N VAL A 305 -1.65 10.31 5.35
CA VAL A 305 -1.41 10.29 3.90
C VAL A 305 -0.23 9.36 3.66
N VAL A 306 -0.46 8.28 2.89
CA VAL A 306 0.49 7.17 2.68
C VAL A 306 0.81 7.03 1.18
#